data_2053067f7e9a1b97c6eafe5591734f49
#
_entry.id   2053067f7e9a1b97c6eafe5591734f49
#
_cell.length_a   1.000
_cell.length_b   1.000
_cell.length_c   1.000
_cell.angle_alpha   90.00
_cell.angle_beta   90.00
_cell.angle_gamma   90.00
#
_symmetry.space_group_name_H-M   'P 1'
#
loop_
_entity.id
_entity.type
_entity.pdbx_description
1 polymer ?
#
loop_
_entity_poly.entity_id
_entity_poly.type
_entity_poly.pdbx_seq_one_letter_code
_entity_poly.pdbx_strand_id
1 'polypeptide(L)'
;MHEGSCHCGAVRLTLPSTPTVATACNCSLCRRIGGPWVYYAFGTVAITGHPEATAEYIWGDRTLRTIHCRTCGCVTHWEPLDPAAVTRHGVNLGNFDPQLIASVRVRRFDGADTWQFIDEEAS
;
A
#
# COMPACT_ATOMS: atom_id res chain seq x y z
N MET A 1 5.14 5.29 -16.98
CA MET A 1 5.02 5.81 -15.61
C MET A 1 3.57 5.66 -15.16
N HIS A 2 3.35 5.18 -13.97
CA HIS A 2 2.00 4.89 -13.49
C HIS A 2 1.57 5.87 -12.42
N GLU A 3 0.43 6.52 -12.65
CA GLU A 3 -0.15 7.45 -11.71
C GLU A 3 -1.47 6.91 -11.17
N GLY A 4 -1.71 7.14 -9.90
CA GLY A 4 -2.96 6.82 -9.24
C GLY A 4 -3.39 7.95 -8.33
N SER A 5 -4.59 7.85 -7.79
CA SER A 5 -5.10 8.84 -6.85
C SER A 5 -6.15 8.22 -5.94
N CYS A 6 -6.39 8.85 -4.79
CA CYS A 6 -7.58 8.55 -4.01
C CYS A 6 -8.84 8.92 -4.82
N HIS A 7 -9.99 8.52 -4.34
CA HIS A 7 -11.22 8.69 -5.10
C HIS A 7 -11.53 10.17 -5.44
N CYS A 8 -11.30 11.09 -4.50
CA CYS A 8 -11.57 12.50 -4.74
C CYS A 8 -10.44 13.24 -5.47
N GLY A 9 -9.28 12.60 -5.63
CA GLY A 9 -8.13 13.18 -6.33
C GLY A 9 -7.24 14.10 -5.49
N ALA A 10 -7.55 14.28 -4.21
CA ALA A 10 -6.74 15.16 -3.35
C ALA A 10 -5.34 14.62 -3.11
N VAL A 11 -5.17 13.30 -3.14
CA VAL A 11 -3.87 12.63 -2.96
C VAL A 11 -3.55 11.88 -4.25
N ARG A 12 -2.37 12.16 -4.82
CA ARG A 12 -1.92 11.55 -6.07
C ARG A 12 -0.58 10.88 -5.85
N LEU A 13 -0.40 9.73 -6.48
CA LEU A 13 0.82 8.92 -6.35
C LEU A 13 1.35 8.58 -7.73
N THR A 14 2.67 8.67 -7.88
CA THR A 14 3.36 8.27 -9.12
C THR A 14 4.39 7.22 -8.77
N LEU A 15 4.27 6.03 -9.36
CA LEU A 15 5.19 4.92 -9.11
C LEU A 15 6.49 5.12 -9.89
N PRO A 16 7.66 4.83 -9.28
CA PRO A 16 8.94 5.00 -9.96
C PRO A 16 9.20 3.94 -11.02
N SER A 17 8.50 2.80 -10.97
CA SER A 17 8.66 1.70 -11.92
C SER A 17 7.38 0.89 -12.00
N THR A 18 7.24 0.10 -13.06
CA THR A 18 6.08 -0.77 -13.24
C THR A 18 6.13 -1.92 -12.23
N PRO A 19 5.10 -2.07 -11.38
CA PRO A 19 5.07 -3.19 -10.45
C PRO A 19 4.76 -4.50 -11.19
N THR A 20 5.35 -5.60 -10.71
CA THR A 20 5.10 -6.94 -11.27
C THR A 20 4.46 -7.86 -10.25
N VAL A 21 4.64 -7.59 -8.96
CA VAL A 21 4.13 -8.41 -7.87
C VAL A 21 3.47 -7.50 -6.84
N ALA A 22 2.33 -7.94 -6.32
CA ALA A 22 1.63 -7.26 -5.23
C ALA A 22 1.30 -8.25 -4.13
N THR A 23 1.11 -7.77 -2.92
CA THR A 23 0.79 -8.60 -1.75
C THR A 23 -0.61 -8.31 -1.26
N ALA A 24 -1.43 -9.34 -1.19
CA ALA A 24 -2.74 -9.29 -0.53
C ALA A 24 -2.59 -9.90 0.86
N CYS A 25 -2.67 -9.07 1.89
CA CYS A 25 -2.56 -9.49 3.28
C CYS A 25 -3.96 -9.65 3.86
N ASN A 26 -4.15 -10.71 4.65
CA ASN A 26 -5.44 -10.99 5.28
C ASN A 26 -5.52 -10.55 6.75
N CYS A 27 -4.57 -9.76 7.24
CA CYS A 27 -4.65 -9.26 8.61
C CYS A 27 -5.92 -8.40 8.79
N SER A 28 -6.29 -8.15 10.05
CA SER A 28 -7.55 -7.49 10.36
C SER A 28 -7.69 -6.12 9.70
N LEU A 29 -6.59 -5.39 9.52
CA LEU A 29 -6.62 -4.09 8.85
C LEU A 29 -6.61 -4.24 7.32
N CYS A 30 -5.66 -5.02 6.79
CA CYS A 30 -5.48 -5.11 5.34
C CYS A 30 -6.69 -5.71 4.62
N ARG A 31 -7.38 -6.70 5.22
CA ARG A 31 -8.59 -7.25 4.59
C ARG A 31 -9.72 -6.22 4.49
N ARG A 32 -9.74 -5.23 5.39
CA ARG A 32 -10.74 -4.15 5.35
C ARG A 32 -10.40 -3.09 4.31
N ILE A 33 -9.10 -2.84 4.12
CA ILE A 33 -8.63 -1.92 3.08
C ILE A 33 -8.93 -2.48 1.69
N GLY A 34 -8.64 -3.77 1.47
CA GLY A 34 -9.08 -4.50 0.28
C GLY A 34 -8.18 -4.41 -0.94
N GLY A 35 -7.26 -3.47 -0.99
CA GLY A 35 -6.34 -3.35 -2.12
C GLY A 35 -5.06 -4.14 -1.89
N PRO A 36 -4.40 -4.68 -2.95
CA PRO A 36 -3.10 -5.29 -2.78
C PRO A 36 -2.02 -4.22 -2.66
N TRP A 37 -0.94 -4.56 -1.98
CA TRP A 37 0.17 -3.66 -1.73
C TRP A 37 1.31 -3.93 -2.71
N VAL A 38 1.88 -2.85 -3.28
CA VAL A 38 3.16 -2.90 -3.98
C VAL A 38 4.18 -2.12 -3.17
N TYR A 39 5.42 -2.58 -3.17
CA TYR A 39 6.45 -2.03 -2.28
C TYR A 39 7.54 -1.35 -3.08
N TYR A 40 7.99 -0.21 -2.55
CA TYR A 40 9.10 0.57 -3.11
C TYR A 40 9.96 1.07 -1.96
N ALA A 41 11.21 1.40 -2.26
CA ALA A 41 12.07 2.06 -1.28
C ALA A 41 11.40 3.35 -0.81
N PHE A 42 11.43 3.60 0.49
CA PHE A 42 10.77 4.77 1.07
C PHE A 42 11.34 6.06 0.46
N GLY A 43 10.45 6.93 0.05
CA GLY A 43 10.79 8.21 -0.56
C GLY A 43 10.91 8.19 -2.08
N THR A 44 10.76 7.02 -2.74
CA THR A 44 10.88 6.93 -4.20
C THR A 44 9.55 7.09 -4.94
N VAL A 45 8.42 6.94 -4.25
CA VAL A 45 7.09 7.20 -4.84
C VAL A 45 6.79 8.69 -4.67
N ALA A 46 6.46 9.36 -5.77
CA ALA A 46 6.07 10.77 -5.72
C ALA A 46 4.62 10.85 -5.23
N ILE A 47 4.40 11.56 -4.13
CA ILE A 47 3.07 11.69 -3.54
C ILE A 47 2.77 13.18 -3.34
N THR A 48 1.64 13.63 -3.89
CA THR A 48 1.15 15.00 -3.68
C THR A 48 -0.11 14.96 -2.82
N GLY A 49 -0.36 16.04 -2.05
CA GLY A 49 -1.48 16.10 -1.13
C GLY A 49 -1.21 15.46 0.23
N HIS A 50 -0.02 14.95 0.45
CA HIS A 50 0.39 14.34 1.71
C HIS A 50 1.56 15.16 2.28
N PRO A 51 1.53 15.57 3.57
CA PRO A 51 0.54 15.20 4.59
C PRO A 51 -0.68 16.13 4.71
N GLU A 52 -0.80 17.17 3.89
CA GLU A 52 -1.83 18.22 4.09
C GLU A 52 -3.25 17.68 4.01
N ALA A 53 -3.53 16.76 3.09
CA ALA A 53 -4.87 16.23 2.83
C ALA A 53 -5.08 14.84 3.42
N THR A 54 -4.16 14.35 4.25
CA THR A 54 -4.20 12.98 4.76
C THR A 54 -4.32 12.92 6.27
N ALA A 55 -4.70 11.74 6.76
CA ALA A 55 -4.65 11.38 8.17
C ALA A 55 -4.00 10.00 8.31
N GLU A 56 -3.53 9.68 9.51
CA GLU A 56 -2.82 8.44 9.74
C GLU A 56 -3.50 7.57 10.80
N TYR A 57 -3.26 6.26 10.68
CA TYR A 57 -3.69 5.29 11.67
C TYR A 57 -2.50 4.39 12.03
N ILE A 58 -2.20 4.30 13.31
CA ILE A 58 -1.10 3.50 13.85
C ILE A 58 -1.68 2.44 14.77
N TRP A 59 -1.30 1.15 14.55
CA TRP A 59 -1.81 0.04 15.36
C TRP A 59 -0.80 -1.10 15.41
N GLY A 60 -1.13 -2.16 16.13
CA GLY A 60 -0.31 -3.35 16.23
C GLY A 60 1.02 -3.08 16.90
N ASP A 61 2.11 -3.49 16.28
CA ASP A 61 3.46 -3.30 16.82
C ASP A 61 3.95 -1.85 16.68
N ARG A 62 3.17 -0.98 16.04
CA ARG A 62 3.41 0.45 15.91
C ARG A 62 4.73 0.75 15.19
N THR A 63 5.01 0.00 14.12
CA THR A 63 6.20 0.21 13.29
C THR A 63 5.92 1.01 12.03
N LEU A 64 4.64 1.14 11.66
CA LEU A 64 4.26 1.91 10.48
C LEU A 64 2.94 2.65 10.72
N ARG A 65 2.68 3.62 9.83
CA ARG A 65 1.42 4.35 9.81
C ARG A 65 0.71 4.10 8.48
N THR A 66 -0.60 3.86 8.55
CA THR A 66 -1.44 3.72 7.36
C THR A 66 -2.08 5.06 7.05
N ILE A 67 -1.93 5.52 5.81
CA ILE A 67 -2.32 6.86 5.39
C ILE A 67 -3.59 6.80 4.56
N HIS A 68 -4.54 7.67 4.87
CA HIS A 68 -5.78 7.78 4.09
C HIS A 68 -6.11 9.25 3.82
N CYS A 69 -6.87 9.47 2.75
CA CYS A 69 -7.37 10.80 2.40
C CYS A 69 -8.41 11.25 3.43
N ARG A 70 -8.28 12.48 3.91
CA ARG A 70 -9.24 13.04 4.88
C ARG A 70 -10.63 13.25 4.28
N THR A 71 -10.71 13.47 2.98
CA THR A 71 -11.96 13.81 2.31
C THR A 71 -12.74 12.57 1.89
N CYS A 72 -12.11 11.64 1.15
CA CYS A 72 -12.82 10.48 0.64
C CYS A 72 -12.57 9.20 1.44
N GLY A 73 -11.61 9.21 2.36
CA GLY A 73 -11.33 8.07 3.23
C GLY A 73 -10.51 6.95 2.60
N CYS A 74 -10.15 7.04 1.32
CA CYS A 74 -9.40 5.97 0.67
C CYS A 74 -7.99 5.87 1.23
N VAL A 75 -7.58 4.64 1.56
CA VAL A 75 -6.21 4.38 2.00
C VAL A 75 -5.30 4.42 0.78
N THR A 76 -4.26 5.24 0.85
CA THR A 76 -3.34 5.46 -0.28
C THR A 76 -2.07 4.64 -0.15
N HIS A 77 -1.49 4.61 1.04
CA HIS A 77 -0.22 3.92 1.27
C HIS A 77 0.01 3.76 2.77
N TRP A 78 1.06 3.03 3.13
CA TRP A 78 1.60 3.08 4.48
C TRP A 78 3.07 3.48 4.41
N GLU A 79 3.55 4.07 5.51
CA GLU A 79 4.94 4.50 5.61
C GLU A 79 5.53 4.03 6.93
N PRO A 80 6.87 3.80 6.98
CA PRO A 80 7.52 3.44 8.23
C PRO A 80 7.54 4.61 9.21
N LEU A 81 7.38 4.31 10.49
CA LEU A 81 7.60 5.31 11.55
C LEU A 81 9.09 5.59 11.72
N ASP A 82 9.93 4.57 11.51
CA ASP A 82 11.38 4.70 11.54
C ASP A 82 11.97 4.20 10.22
N PRO A 83 12.27 5.11 9.26
CA PRO A 83 12.82 4.70 7.96
C PRO A 83 14.19 4.03 8.04
N ALA A 84 14.91 4.17 9.14
CA ALA A 84 16.17 3.46 9.32
C ALA A 84 15.95 1.98 9.63
N ALA A 85 14.85 1.66 10.30
CA ALA A 85 14.52 0.28 10.65
C ALA A 85 13.72 -0.42 9.54
N VAL A 86 12.79 0.31 8.91
CA VAL A 86 11.97 -0.20 7.80
C VAL A 86 12.18 0.72 6.61
N THR A 87 12.85 0.22 5.58
CA THR A 87 13.34 1.05 4.48
C THR A 87 12.40 1.12 3.29
N ARG A 88 11.26 0.45 3.34
CA ARG A 88 10.28 0.45 2.26
C ARG A 88 8.94 0.98 2.75
N HIS A 89 8.08 1.33 1.80
CA HIS A 89 6.68 1.61 2.10
C HIS A 89 5.78 0.83 1.13
N GLY A 90 4.52 0.66 1.50
CA GLY A 90 3.53 -0.03 0.69
C GLY A 90 2.55 0.93 0.07
N VAL A 91 2.26 0.77 -1.21
CA VAL A 91 1.29 1.57 -1.94
C VAL A 91 0.06 0.70 -2.23
N ASN A 92 -1.13 1.23 -1.95
CA ASN A 92 -2.38 0.53 -2.23
C ASN A 92 -2.67 0.62 -3.73
N LEU A 93 -2.46 -0.50 -4.42
CA LEU A 93 -2.63 -0.57 -5.87
C LEU A 93 -4.08 -0.38 -6.30
N GLY A 94 -5.03 -0.51 -5.37
CA GLY A 94 -6.45 -0.25 -5.63
C GLY A 94 -6.75 1.18 -6.10
N ASN A 95 -5.83 2.12 -5.87
CA ASN A 95 -5.98 3.51 -6.33
C ASN A 95 -5.49 3.74 -7.75
N PHE A 96 -5.12 2.68 -8.46
CA PHE A 96 -4.56 2.76 -9.81
C PHE A 96 -5.50 2.12 -10.82
N ASP A 97 -5.14 2.22 -12.12
CA ASP A 97 -5.93 1.68 -13.21
C ASP A 97 -6.19 0.18 -13.01
N PRO A 98 -7.44 -0.28 -13.18
CA PRO A 98 -7.75 -1.71 -13.08
C PRO A 98 -6.90 -2.59 -14.01
N GLN A 99 -6.46 -2.08 -15.17
CA GLN A 99 -5.58 -2.85 -16.05
C GLN A 99 -4.21 -3.08 -15.41
N LEU A 100 -3.69 -2.10 -14.67
CA LEU A 100 -2.44 -2.27 -13.93
C LEU A 100 -2.61 -3.33 -12.84
N ILE A 101 -3.71 -3.26 -12.09
CA ILE A 101 -4.02 -4.23 -11.04
C ILE A 101 -4.07 -5.65 -11.63
N ALA A 102 -4.71 -5.81 -12.79
CA ALA A 102 -4.84 -7.11 -13.45
C ALA A 102 -3.50 -7.65 -13.98
N SER A 103 -2.51 -6.79 -14.20
CA SER A 103 -1.22 -7.18 -14.78
C SER A 103 -0.23 -7.71 -13.76
N VAL A 104 -0.44 -7.48 -12.47
CA VAL A 104 0.49 -7.91 -11.43
C VAL A 104 0.15 -9.31 -10.94
N ARG A 105 1.18 -10.04 -10.49
CA ARG A 105 0.99 -11.31 -9.79
C ARG A 105 0.70 -11.00 -8.32
N VAL A 106 -0.46 -11.40 -7.83
CA VAL A 106 -0.84 -11.15 -6.45
C VAL A 106 -0.45 -12.36 -5.60
N ARG A 107 0.37 -12.12 -4.58
CA ARG A 107 0.77 -13.11 -3.59
C ARG A 107 -0.08 -12.91 -2.35
N ARG A 108 -0.61 -13.99 -1.80
CA ARG A 108 -1.44 -13.92 -0.59
C ARG A 108 -0.59 -14.16 0.64
N PHE A 109 -0.63 -13.23 1.57
CA PHE A 109 0.14 -13.27 2.81
C PHE A 109 -0.78 -13.47 4.01
N ASP A 110 -0.45 -14.46 4.85
CA ASP A 110 -1.23 -14.77 6.04
C ASP A 110 -0.76 -13.94 7.24
N GLY A 111 -1.07 -12.65 7.22
CA GLY A 111 -0.74 -11.75 8.32
C GLY A 111 -1.64 -11.91 9.54
N ALA A 112 -2.75 -12.66 9.39
CA ALA A 112 -3.67 -12.90 10.50
C ALA A 112 -3.18 -14.01 11.44
N ASP A 113 -2.36 -14.92 10.95
CA ASP A 113 -1.96 -16.11 11.74
C ASP A 113 -0.49 -16.46 11.56
N THR A 114 -0.14 -17.15 10.48
CA THR A 114 1.19 -17.76 10.32
C THR A 114 2.31 -16.78 9.98
N TRP A 115 1.97 -15.60 9.50
CA TRP A 115 2.93 -14.59 9.03
C TRP A 115 3.77 -15.10 7.87
N GLN A 116 3.16 -15.92 6.98
CA GLN A 116 3.80 -16.54 5.82
C GLN A 116 2.95 -16.36 4.59
N PHE A 117 3.58 -16.46 3.41
CA PHE A 117 2.83 -16.44 2.16
C PHE A 117 2.11 -17.76 1.95
N ILE A 118 0.82 -17.69 1.63
CA ILE A 118 -0.03 -18.87 1.44
C ILE A 118 0.32 -19.56 0.12
N ASP A 119 0.68 -18.77 -0.91
CA ASP A 119 0.87 -19.28 -2.27
C ASP A 119 2.30 -19.67 -2.59
N GLU A 120 3.25 -19.43 -1.70
CA GLU A 120 4.67 -19.64 -2.01
C GLU A 120 5.03 -21.10 -2.23
N GLU A 121 4.33 -21.97 -1.54
CA GLU A 121 4.59 -23.41 -1.65
C GLU A 121 4.18 -24.00 -2.99
N ALA A 122 3.29 -23.32 -3.69
CA ALA A 122 2.80 -23.78 -4.98
C ALA A 122 3.75 -23.42 -6.13
N SER A 123 4.76 -22.64 -5.86
CA SER A 123 5.67 -22.14 -6.90
C SER A 123 6.94 -22.99 -7.03
#